data_b838877cdc1ee4602b9c75a24a867d4a
#
_entry.id   b838877cdc1ee4602b9c75a24a867d4a
#
_cell.length_a   1.000
_cell.length_b   1.000
_cell.length_c   1.000
_cell.angle_alpha   90.00
_cell.angle_beta   90.00
_cell.angle_gamma   90.00
#
_symmetry.space_group_name_H-M   'P 1'
#
loop_
_entity.id
_entity.type
_entity.pdbx_description
1 polymer ?
#
loop_
_entity_poly.entity_id
_entity_poly.type
_entity_poly.pdbx_seq_one_letter_code
_entity_poly.pdbx_strand_id
1 'polypeptide(L)'
;MKTASACVSILAIVLLLTVSAYAKKDKGQAYQIQPTITAEQAKATVTSALPQLSLGKPFTKQGKRGDIKLEVPMMWQGKVVGRVRLNPLTGEILVKGQKLEAQKLSVSPEQAAAAVQKILPNLQAGSAWLGKQGEWKVPLLYQGAVITEMSVHGQNGSILPDWKAAKDVSLFGR
;
A
#
# COMPACT_ATOMS: atom_id res chain seq x y z
N MET A 1 65.94 -66.37 7.76
CA MET A 1 65.56 -65.80 9.05
C MET A 1 66.01 -64.35 9.08
N LYS A 2 65.12 -63.43 9.03
CA LYS A 2 65.16 -62.08 9.62
C LYS A 2 64.01 -61.26 8.97
N THR A 3 63.00 -61.06 9.72
CA THR A 3 61.81 -60.26 9.44
C THR A 3 62.15 -58.78 9.48
N ALA A 4 61.88 -58.02 8.45
CA ALA A 4 61.94 -56.56 8.48
C ALA A 4 60.55 -56.01 8.53
N SER A 5 60.22 -55.33 9.59
CA SER A 5 58.97 -54.64 9.90
C SER A 5 59.00 -53.29 9.21
N ALA A 6 58.06 -53.04 8.31
CA ALA A 6 57.86 -51.75 7.66
C ALA A 6 56.83 -50.94 8.43
N CYS A 7 57.29 -49.86 9.06
CA CYS A 7 56.40 -48.82 9.64
C CYS A 7 55.79 -47.96 8.51
N VAL A 8 54.49 -48.05 8.37
CA VAL A 8 53.73 -47.13 7.52
C VAL A 8 53.26 -45.95 8.34
N SER A 9 53.88 -44.80 8.13
CA SER A 9 53.43 -43.53 8.74
C SER A 9 52.27 -42.96 7.96
N ILE A 10 51.09 -42.99 8.58
CA ILE A 10 49.90 -42.36 8.00
C ILE A 10 49.92 -40.88 8.39
N LEU A 11 50.18 -40.03 7.42
CA LEU A 11 50.11 -38.58 7.54
C LEU A 11 48.65 -38.15 7.44
N ALA A 12 47.99 -37.85 8.54
CA ALA A 12 46.62 -37.32 8.59
C ALA A 12 46.65 -35.82 8.24
N ILE A 13 46.27 -35.49 7.03
CA ILE A 13 46.03 -34.11 6.60
C ILE A 13 44.67 -33.70 7.11
N VAL A 14 44.65 -32.90 8.19
CA VAL A 14 43.44 -32.26 8.74
C VAL A 14 43.15 -31.04 7.84
N LEU A 15 42.18 -31.18 6.93
CA LEU A 15 41.67 -30.08 6.10
C LEU A 15 40.70 -29.25 6.98
N LEU A 16 41.18 -28.14 7.53
CA LEU A 16 40.36 -27.15 8.23
C LEU A 16 39.49 -26.41 7.20
N LEU A 17 38.28 -26.89 6.98
CA LEU A 17 37.24 -26.17 6.28
C LEU A 17 36.75 -25.02 7.18
N THR A 18 37.29 -23.82 6.97
CA THR A 18 36.74 -22.59 7.53
C THR A 18 35.41 -22.29 6.81
N VAL A 19 34.31 -22.72 7.38
CA VAL A 19 32.96 -22.30 6.97
C VAL A 19 32.81 -20.85 7.41
N SER A 20 33.04 -19.94 6.47
CA SER A 20 32.64 -18.53 6.64
C SER A 20 31.12 -18.48 6.75
N ALA A 21 30.61 -18.48 7.98
CA ALA A 21 29.22 -18.19 8.27
C ALA A 21 28.98 -16.72 7.85
N TYR A 22 28.46 -16.51 6.64
CA TYR A 22 27.84 -15.25 6.28
C TYR A 22 26.66 -15.06 7.22
N ALA A 23 26.83 -14.29 8.26
CA ALA A 23 25.76 -13.80 9.11
C ALA A 23 24.83 -12.99 8.21
N LYS A 24 23.78 -13.63 7.70
CA LYS A 24 22.65 -12.98 7.06
C LYS A 24 22.08 -12.05 8.12
N LYS A 25 22.31 -10.74 7.96
CA LYS A 25 21.78 -9.71 8.85
C LYS A 25 20.27 -9.91 8.91
N ASP A 26 19.79 -10.54 9.97
CA ASP A 26 18.37 -10.70 10.27
C ASP A 26 17.80 -9.28 10.27
N LYS A 27 17.07 -8.93 9.20
CA LYS A 27 16.23 -7.75 9.18
C LYS A 27 15.20 -8.04 10.26
N GLY A 28 15.37 -7.37 11.41
CA GLY A 28 14.60 -7.59 12.60
C GLY A 28 13.16 -7.98 12.28
N GLN A 29 12.71 -9.07 12.86
CA GLN A 29 11.31 -9.49 12.75
C GLN A 29 10.47 -8.29 13.18
N ALA A 30 9.88 -7.60 12.20
CA ALA A 30 8.88 -6.61 12.50
C ALA A 30 7.82 -7.36 13.31
N TYR A 31 7.59 -6.92 14.54
CA TYR A 31 6.51 -7.43 15.38
C TYR A 31 5.23 -7.35 14.55
N GLN A 32 4.82 -8.47 13.96
CA GLN A 32 3.56 -8.54 13.26
C GLN A 32 2.47 -8.52 14.33
N ILE A 33 1.86 -7.36 14.52
CA ILE A 33 0.67 -7.25 15.35
C ILE A 33 -0.37 -8.17 14.72
N GLN A 34 -0.69 -9.26 15.42
CA GLN A 34 -1.72 -10.20 14.99
C GLN A 34 -3.07 -9.46 15.04
N PRO A 35 -3.83 -9.43 13.94
CA PRO A 35 -5.13 -8.79 13.96
C PRO A 35 -6.11 -9.61 14.82
N THR A 36 -6.94 -8.92 15.57
CA THR A 36 -8.03 -9.52 16.37
C THR A 36 -9.31 -9.65 15.52
N ILE A 37 -9.52 -8.70 14.59
CA ILE A 37 -10.65 -8.76 13.67
C ILE A 37 -10.30 -9.53 12.40
N THR A 38 -11.30 -10.13 11.76
CA THR A 38 -11.14 -10.87 10.51
C THR A 38 -11.13 -9.94 9.29
N ALA A 39 -10.72 -10.47 8.13
CA ALA A 39 -10.78 -9.77 6.85
C ALA A 39 -12.22 -9.38 6.47
N GLU A 40 -13.19 -10.26 6.75
CA GLU A 40 -14.62 -10.05 6.51
C GLU A 40 -15.17 -8.92 7.38
N GLN A 41 -14.77 -8.86 8.65
CA GLN A 41 -15.15 -7.77 9.55
C GLN A 41 -14.57 -6.43 9.07
N ALA A 42 -13.31 -6.40 8.63
CA ALA A 42 -12.71 -5.21 8.06
C ALA A 42 -13.42 -4.76 6.77
N LYS A 43 -13.76 -5.70 5.89
CA LYS A 43 -14.55 -5.42 4.69
C LYS A 43 -15.93 -4.87 5.05
N ALA A 44 -16.62 -5.46 6.03
CA ALA A 44 -17.94 -5.00 6.49
C ALA A 44 -17.88 -3.57 7.04
N THR A 45 -16.84 -3.25 7.83
CA THR A 45 -16.60 -1.88 8.33
C THR A 45 -16.50 -0.87 7.18
N VAL A 46 -15.70 -1.18 6.15
CA VAL A 46 -15.55 -0.27 4.99
C VAL A 46 -16.86 -0.20 4.20
N THR A 47 -17.55 -1.31 3.98
CA THR A 47 -18.85 -1.34 3.29
C THR A 47 -19.87 -0.42 3.97
N SER A 48 -19.94 -0.44 5.29
CA SER A 48 -20.83 0.43 6.07
C SER A 48 -20.45 1.90 6.01
N ALA A 49 -19.18 2.21 5.75
CA ALA A 49 -18.70 3.58 5.63
C ALA A 49 -18.89 4.18 4.22
N LEU A 50 -19.03 3.35 3.16
CA LEU A 50 -19.14 3.83 1.79
C LEU A 50 -20.23 4.91 1.60
N PRO A 51 -21.47 4.77 2.11
CA PRO A 51 -22.51 5.78 1.93
C PRO A 51 -22.22 7.11 2.63
N GLN A 52 -21.28 7.12 3.57
CA GLN A 52 -20.90 8.30 4.36
C GLN A 52 -19.63 8.98 3.84
N LEU A 53 -19.06 8.47 2.77
CA LEU A 53 -17.89 9.08 2.17
C LEU A 53 -18.24 10.42 1.53
N SER A 54 -17.39 11.39 1.75
CA SER A 54 -17.43 12.69 1.08
C SER A 54 -16.10 12.99 0.40
N LEU A 55 -16.05 14.03 -0.39
CA LEU A 55 -14.83 14.44 -1.09
C LEU A 55 -14.21 15.66 -0.40
N GLY A 56 -12.88 15.66 -0.32
CA GLY A 56 -12.13 16.85 -0.03
C GLY A 56 -11.84 17.65 -1.31
N LYS A 57 -11.19 18.81 -1.16
CA LYS A 57 -10.79 19.65 -2.29
C LYS A 57 -9.76 18.94 -3.17
N PRO A 58 -10.00 18.80 -4.46
CA PRO A 58 -9.03 18.25 -5.41
C PRO A 58 -7.73 19.05 -5.41
N PHE A 59 -6.63 18.39 -5.62
CA PHE A 59 -5.32 19.04 -5.69
C PHE A 59 -4.42 18.38 -6.73
N THR A 60 -3.41 19.14 -7.15
CA THR A 60 -2.37 18.65 -8.04
C THR A 60 -1.02 18.66 -7.32
N LYS A 61 -0.18 17.70 -7.66
CA LYS A 61 1.22 17.69 -7.22
C LYS A 61 2.13 17.21 -8.34
N GLN A 62 3.37 17.65 -8.33
CA GLN A 62 4.38 17.13 -9.24
C GLN A 62 4.97 15.83 -8.72
N GLY A 63 5.12 14.86 -9.61
CA GLY A 63 5.91 13.66 -9.40
C GLY A 63 7.41 13.94 -9.61
N LYS A 64 8.24 12.92 -9.32
CA LYS A 64 9.71 13.06 -9.39
C LYS A 64 10.24 13.37 -10.80
N ARG A 65 9.47 13.06 -11.85
CA ARG A 65 9.83 13.28 -13.26
C ARG A 65 9.13 14.51 -13.86
N GLY A 66 8.55 15.38 -13.03
CA GLY A 66 7.77 16.52 -13.49
C GLY A 66 6.35 16.18 -13.91
N ASP A 67 5.93 14.91 -13.83
CA ASP A 67 4.58 14.47 -14.10
C ASP A 67 3.56 15.11 -13.14
N ILE A 68 2.44 15.58 -13.68
CA ILE A 68 1.34 16.12 -12.88
C ILE A 68 0.45 14.97 -12.43
N LYS A 69 0.11 14.96 -11.14
CA LYS A 69 -0.84 14.04 -10.52
C LYS A 69 -2.04 14.83 -10.02
N LEU A 70 -3.20 14.52 -10.56
CA LEU A 70 -4.47 15.07 -10.11
C LEU A 70 -5.10 14.06 -9.13
N GLU A 71 -5.35 14.49 -7.91
CA GLU A 71 -5.85 13.65 -6.83
C GLU A 71 -7.06 14.29 -6.14
N VAL A 72 -8.07 13.48 -5.85
CA VAL A 72 -9.25 13.87 -5.09
C VAL A 72 -9.27 13.09 -3.79
N PRO A 73 -9.16 13.75 -2.63
CA PRO A 73 -9.17 13.07 -1.35
C PRO A 73 -10.59 12.57 -1.02
N MET A 74 -10.65 11.38 -0.45
CA MET A 74 -11.86 10.80 0.11
C MET A 74 -11.85 11.00 1.63
N MET A 75 -12.95 11.52 2.15
CA MET A 75 -13.13 11.88 3.54
C MET A 75 -14.15 10.96 4.20
N TRP A 76 -13.88 10.58 5.43
CA TRP A 76 -14.82 9.91 6.34
C TRP A 76 -14.69 10.52 7.73
N GLN A 77 -15.80 10.98 8.30
CA GLN A 77 -15.81 11.67 9.59
C GLN A 77 -14.76 12.79 9.71
N GLY A 78 -14.60 13.60 8.66
CA GLY A 78 -13.64 14.71 8.63
C GLY A 78 -12.17 14.31 8.46
N LYS A 79 -11.85 13.02 8.31
CA LYS A 79 -10.49 12.51 8.12
C LYS A 79 -10.29 12.05 6.68
N VAL A 80 -9.11 12.31 6.12
CA VAL A 80 -8.72 11.74 4.82
C VAL A 80 -8.45 10.24 5.00
N VAL A 81 -9.25 9.40 4.33
CA VAL A 81 -9.16 7.93 4.44
C VAL A 81 -8.66 7.25 3.17
N GLY A 82 -8.50 8.03 2.09
CA GLY A 82 -7.97 7.57 0.82
C GLY A 82 -7.97 8.70 -0.19
N ARG A 83 -7.64 8.39 -1.43
CA ARG A 83 -7.67 9.33 -2.55
C ARG A 83 -7.90 8.60 -3.86
N VAL A 84 -8.61 9.25 -4.75
CA VAL A 84 -8.80 8.81 -6.13
C VAL A 84 -7.86 9.60 -7.02
N ARG A 85 -7.19 8.92 -7.93
CA ARG A 85 -6.33 9.55 -8.93
C ARG A 85 -7.07 9.66 -10.25
N LEU A 86 -6.89 10.78 -10.92
CA LEU A 86 -7.48 11.02 -12.24
C LEU A 86 -6.38 11.31 -13.26
N ASN A 87 -6.71 11.05 -14.51
CA ASN A 87 -5.93 11.50 -15.64
C ASN A 87 -6.02 13.04 -15.74
N PRO A 88 -4.91 13.78 -15.61
CA PRO A 88 -4.94 15.25 -15.64
C PRO A 88 -5.38 15.85 -16.98
N LEU A 89 -5.37 15.06 -18.06
CA LEU A 89 -5.77 15.51 -19.40
C LEU A 89 -7.25 15.24 -19.67
N THR A 90 -7.77 14.07 -19.25
CA THR A 90 -9.12 13.61 -19.63
C THR A 90 -10.11 13.61 -18.46
N GLY A 91 -9.64 13.61 -17.21
CA GLY A 91 -10.49 13.48 -16.02
C GLY A 91 -10.95 12.04 -15.73
N GLU A 92 -10.47 11.05 -16.47
CA GLU A 92 -10.81 9.65 -16.24
C GLU A 92 -10.21 9.15 -14.93
N ILE A 93 -10.95 8.29 -14.25
CA ILE A 93 -10.47 7.63 -13.01
C ILE A 93 -9.35 6.65 -13.36
N LEU A 94 -8.22 6.78 -12.70
CA LEU A 94 -7.09 5.88 -12.89
C LEU A 94 -7.17 4.68 -11.94
N VAL A 95 -6.88 3.51 -12.48
CA VAL A 95 -6.71 2.29 -11.68
C VAL A 95 -5.52 2.48 -10.74
N LYS A 96 -5.64 1.97 -9.52
CA LYS A 96 -4.57 2.03 -8.53
C LYS A 96 -3.29 1.37 -9.07
N GLY A 97 -2.17 2.07 -8.97
CA GLY A 97 -0.88 1.60 -9.49
C GLY A 97 -0.62 2.00 -10.95
N GLN A 98 -1.62 2.41 -11.71
CA GLN A 98 -1.43 2.91 -13.07
C GLN A 98 -0.51 4.13 -13.06
N LYS A 99 0.51 4.09 -13.92
CA LYS A 99 1.43 5.22 -14.12
C LYS A 99 0.96 6.00 -15.34
N LEU A 100 0.91 7.31 -15.20
CA LEU A 100 0.63 8.23 -16.28
C LEU A 100 1.65 9.37 -16.20
N GLU A 101 2.31 9.67 -17.30
CA GLU A 101 3.27 10.76 -17.43
C GLU A 101 2.60 11.95 -18.16
N ALA A 102 1.75 12.68 -17.43
CA ALA A 102 1.11 13.89 -17.96
C ALA A 102 1.92 15.12 -17.53
N GLN A 103 2.28 15.98 -18.48
CA GLN A 103 2.99 17.25 -18.22
C GLN A 103 2.06 18.47 -18.27
N LYS A 104 0.77 18.26 -18.59
CA LYS A 104 -0.24 19.30 -18.68
C LYS A 104 -1.45 18.93 -17.83
N LEU A 105 -2.15 19.95 -17.35
CA LEU A 105 -3.43 19.85 -16.65
C LEU A 105 -4.49 20.48 -17.53
N SER A 106 -5.48 19.69 -17.95
CA SER A 106 -6.63 20.17 -18.75
C SER A 106 -7.96 20.07 -17.98
N VAL A 107 -7.95 19.39 -16.84
CA VAL A 107 -9.12 19.13 -16.00
C VAL A 107 -9.15 20.11 -14.84
N SER A 108 -10.26 20.84 -14.66
CA SER A 108 -10.42 21.73 -13.51
C SER A 108 -10.64 20.93 -12.20
N PRO A 109 -10.39 21.54 -11.04
CA PRO A 109 -10.69 20.90 -9.74
C PRO A 109 -12.16 20.50 -9.61
N GLU A 110 -13.08 21.33 -10.12
CA GLU A 110 -14.52 21.09 -10.08
C GLU A 110 -14.92 19.89 -10.95
N GLN A 111 -14.32 19.79 -12.15
CA GLN A 111 -14.51 18.63 -13.03
C GLN A 111 -13.98 17.35 -12.38
N ALA A 112 -12.81 17.41 -11.72
CA ALA A 112 -12.24 16.29 -11.01
C ALA A 112 -13.14 15.85 -9.84
N ALA A 113 -13.63 16.78 -9.03
CA ALA A 113 -14.57 16.50 -7.95
C ALA A 113 -15.85 15.86 -8.49
N ALA A 114 -16.44 16.44 -9.54
CA ALA A 114 -17.65 15.93 -10.17
C ALA A 114 -17.48 14.50 -10.73
N ALA A 115 -16.33 14.21 -11.33
CA ALA A 115 -16.02 12.87 -11.84
C ALA A 115 -15.99 11.83 -10.71
N VAL A 116 -15.33 12.14 -9.56
CA VAL A 116 -15.30 11.23 -8.42
C VAL A 116 -16.65 11.16 -7.72
N GLN A 117 -17.39 12.27 -7.60
CA GLN A 117 -18.73 12.29 -6.99
C GLN A 117 -19.70 11.32 -7.69
N LYS A 118 -19.62 11.21 -9.01
CA LYS A 118 -20.48 10.30 -9.80
C LYS A 118 -20.24 8.83 -9.49
N ILE A 119 -19.01 8.45 -9.08
CA ILE A 119 -18.66 7.07 -8.84
C ILE A 119 -18.85 6.64 -7.38
N LEU A 120 -18.90 7.58 -6.41
CA LEU A 120 -19.03 7.25 -4.99
C LEU A 120 -20.16 6.25 -4.69
N PRO A 121 -21.40 6.41 -5.24
CA PRO A 121 -22.50 5.48 -4.96
C PRO A 121 -22.27 4.07 -5.52
N ASN A 122 -21.37 3.93 -6.48
CA ASN A 122 -21.10 2.68 -7.20
C ASN A 122 -19.82 1.99 -6.72
N LEU A 123 -19.20 2.52 -5.65
CA LEU A 123 -18.01 1.90 -5.07
C LEU A 123 -18.37 0.61 -4.33
N GLN A 124 -17.49 -0.37 -4.44
CA GLN A 124 -17.63 -1.65 -3.76
C GLN A 124 -16.37 -1.96 -2.96
N ALA A 125 -16.54 -2.49 -1.76
CA ALA A 125 -15.43 -2.99 -0.97
C ALA A 125 -15.02 -4.39 -1.46
N GLY A 126 -13.77 -4.54 -1.89
CA GLY A 126 -13.20 -5.83 -2.28
C GLY A 126 -12.71 -6.66 -1.10
N SER A 127 -12.02 -7.76 -1.40
CA SER A 127 -11.42 -8.62 -0.37
C SER A 127 -10.28 -7.92 0.36
N ALA A 128 -10.31 -7.95 1.68
CA ALA A 128 -9.28 -7.35 2.51
C ALA A 128 -8.01 -8.22 2.54
N TRP A 129 -6.84 -7.58 2.66
CA TRP A 129 -5.57 -8.26 2.94
C TRP A 129 -4.82 -7.59 4.08
N LEU A 130 -3.98 -8.35 4.76
CA LEU A 130 -3.22 -7.85 5.90
C LEU A 130 -2.04 -6.98 5.43
N GLY A 131 -1.97 -5.76 5.95
CA GLY A 131 -0.86 -4.85 5.74
C GLY A 131 0.33 -5.14 6.66
N LYS A 132 1.44 -4.47 6.42
CA LYS A 132 2.70 -4.71 7.13
C LYS A 132 2.70 -4.33 8.61
N GLN A 133 1.78 -3.44 9.02
CA GLN A 133 1.65 -2.94 10.39
C GLN A 133 0.49 -3.60 11.14
N GLY A 134 -0.06 -4.70 10.61
CA GLY A 134 -1.20 -5.39 11.20
C GLY A 134 -2.56 -4.75 10.91
N GLU A 135 -2.60 -3.78 10.00
CA GLU A 135 -3.83 -3.19 9.49
C GLU A 135 -4.41 -4.01 8.35
N TRP A 136 -5.73 -4.03 8.21
CA TRP A 136 -6.40 -4.54 7.04
C TRP A 136 -6.47 -3.47 5.95
N LYS A 137 -6.08 -3.83 4.73
CA LYS A 137 -6.24 -3.01 3.52
C LYS A 137 -7.45 -3.52 2.76
N VAL A 138 -8.44 -2.66 2.61
CA VAL A 138 -9.66 -2.98 1.87
C VAL A 138 -9.66 -2.18 0.57
N PRO A 139 -9.56 -2.82 -0.60
CA PRO A 139 -9.61 -2.12 -1.88
C PRO A 139 -11.02 -1.60 -2.15
N LEU A 140 -11.11 -0.42 -2.73
CA LEU A 140 -12.35 0.11 -3.29
C LEU A 140 -12.35 -0.08 -4.80
N LEU A 141 -13.36 -0.77 -5.28
CA LEU A 141 -13.53 -1.10 -6.68
C LEU A 141 -14.59 -0.19 -7.32
N TYR A 142 -14.31 0.22 -8.53
CA TYR A 142 -15.27 0.81 -9.45
C TYR A 142 -15.20 0.06 -10.77
N GLN A 143 -16.35 -0.46 -11.26
CA GLN A 143 -16.43 -1.30 -12.47
C GLN A 143 -15.43 -2.47 -12.46
N GLY A 144 -15.23 -3.12 -11.31
CA GLY A 144 -14.32 -4.24 -11.15
C GLY A 144 -12.83 -3.87 -11.02
N ALA A 145 -12.45 -2.61 -11.23
CA ALA A 145 -11.07 -2.15 -11.10
C ALA A 145 -10.82 -1.53 -9.72
N VAL A 146 -9.66 -1.81 -9.11
CA VAL A 146 -9.25 -1.16 -7.85
C VAL A 146 -8.81 0.26 -8.14
N ILE A 147 -9.51 1.26 -7.61
CA ILE A 147 -9.18 2.68 -7.78
C ILE A 147 -8.46 3.29 -6.58
N THR A 148 -8.73 2.79 -5.38
CA THR A 148 -8.10 3.21 -4.14
C THR A 148 -8.22 2.11 -3.08
N GLU A 149 -7.77 2.36 -1.86
CA GLU A 149 -7.96 1.46 -0.72
C GLU A 149 -8.19 2.26 0.56
N MET A 150 -8.89 1.66 1.50
CA MET A 150 -9.02 2.13 2.86
C MET A 150 -8.31 1.19 3.83
N SER A 151 -7.84 1.72 4.94
CA SER A 151 -7.16 0.93 5.97
C SER A 151 -8.06 0.81 7.20
N VAL A 152 -8.10 -0.38 7.79
CA VAL A 152 -8.85 -0.69 9.00
C VAL A 152 -7.89 -1.23 10.05
N HIS A 153 -7.99 -0.75 11.27
CA HIS A 153 -7.14 -1.17 12.38
C HIS A 153 -7.39 -2.64 12.72
N GLY A 154 -6.34 -3.46 12.70
CA GLY A 154 -6.46 -4.91 12.84
C GLY A 154 -7.01 -5.39 14.18
N GLN A 155 -6.94 -4.59 15.25
CA GLN A 155 -7.41 -4.99 16.58
C GLN A 155 -8.81 -4.49 16.91
N ASN A 156 -9.14 -3.24 16.57
CA ASN A 156 -10.40 -2.62 16.98
C ASN A 156 -11.38 -2.32 15.84
N GLY A 157 -10.99 -2.59 14.60
CA GLY A 157 -11.87 -2.43 13.44
C GLY A 157 -12.14 -0.97 13.03
N SER A 158 -11.47 0.01 13.61
CA SER A 158 -11.66 1.42 13.23
C SER A 158 -11.01 1.73 11.88
N ILE A 159 -11.65 2.59 11.09
CA ILE A 159 -11.07 3.10 9.85
C ILE A 159 -9.88 4.01 10.19
N LEU A 160 -8.75 3.74 9.60
CA LEU A 160 -7.52 4.51 9.79
C LEU A 160 -7.42 5.63 8.75
N PRO A 161 -6.94 6.82 9.14
CA PRO A 161 -6.64 7.86 8.18
C PRO A 161 -5.47 7.46 7.27
N ASP A 162 -5.54 7.87 6.01
CA ASP A 162 -4.39 7.84 5.09
C ASP A 162 -3.49 9.06 5.39
N TRP A 163 -2.52 8.86 6.29
CA TRP A 163 -1.58 9.91 6.71
C TRP A 163 -0.81 10.52 5.55
N LYS A 164 -0.51 9.73 4.53
CA LYS A 164 0.20 10.23 3.34
C LYS A 164 -0.71 11.12 2.51
N ALA A 165 -1.94 10.72 2.29
CA ALA A 165 -2.92 11.53 1.59
C ALA A 165 -3.26 12.80 2.41
N ALA A 166 -3.43 12.69 3.71
CA ALA A 166 -3.68 13.83 4.59
C ALA A 166 -2.54 14.86 4.55
N LYS A 167 -1.28 14.39 4.58
CA LYS A 167 -0.10 15.27 4.39
C LYS A 167 -0.11 15.95 3.02
N ASP A 168 -0.40 15.21 1.95
CA ASP A 168 -0.47 15.79 0.60
C ASP A 168 -1.57 16.85 0.52
N VAL A 169 -2.75 16.61 1.12
CA VAL A 169 -3.85 17.60 1.20
C VAL A 169 -3.42 18.86 1.94
N SER A 170 -2.69 18.74 3.05
CA SER A 170 -2.22 19.90 3.82
C SER A 170 -1.20 20.76 3.05
N LEU A 171 -0.41 20.14 2.17
CA LEU A 171 0.62 20.80 1.37
C LEU A 171 0.09 21.40 0.06
N PHE A 172 -0.82 20.71 -0.62
CA PHE A 172 -1.23 21.00 -2.00
C PHE A 172 -2.73 21.34 -2.14
N GLY A 173 -3.56 21.08 -1.13
CA GLY A 173 -5.00 21.30 -1.15
C GLY A 173 -5.48 22.68 -0.66
N ARG A 174 -4.56 23.66 -0.54
CA ARG A 174 -4.88 25.04 -0.08
C ARG A 174 -5.59 25.86 -1.14
#